data_fc790cf6b2466f467462a38125c63b85
#
_entry.id   fc790cf6b2466f467462a38125c63b85
#
_cell.length_a   1.000
_cell.length_b   1.000
_cell.length_c   1.000
_cell.angle_alpha   90.00
_cell.angle_beta   90.00
_cell.angle_gamma   90.00
#
_symmetry.space_group_name_H-M   'P 1'
#
loop_
_entity.id
_entity.type
_entity.pdbx_description
1 polymer ?
#
loop_
_entity_poly.entity_id
_entity_poly.type
_entity_poly.pdbx_seq_one_letter_code
_entity_poly.pdbx_strand_id
1 'polypeptide(L)'
;EGDLSIPWRRMLSYREVRDFSVRVRNMPRKWEGSNTAVGDAIAFSAAQFGRVSDCERKVIDMSGDGSSNAGLNAAVERRKAEAAGIEINGIAIDIIGASITAFYSRFVITSDGFVVTSRGFSDYPRSIREKLLRELIKPGS
;
A
#
# COMPACT_ATOMS: atom_id res chain seq x y z
N GLU A 1 4.40 -6.94 -14.04
CA GLU A 1 3.57 -8.09 -13.66
C GLU A 1 3.41 -8.12 -12.14
N GLY A 2 2.15 -8.21 -11.62
CA GLY A 2 1.90 -8.28 -10.18
C GLY A 2 2.11 -9.70 -9.63
N ASP A 3 2.63 -9.81 -8.41
CA ASP A 3 2.80 -11.08 -7.71
C ASP A 3 2.12 -11.06 -6.34
N LEU A 4 1.26 -12.05 -6.08
CA LEU A 4 0.64 -12.25 -4.78
C LEU A 4 1.54 -13.12 -3.90
N SER A 5 2.42 -12.49 -3.15
CA SER A 5 3.41 -13.20 -2.32
C SER A 5 2.79 -13.87 -1.09
N ILE A 6 1.75 -13.27 -0.51
CA ILE A 6 0.98 -13.85 0.59
C ILE A 6 -0.50 -13.70 0.28
N PRO A 7 -1.28 -14.79 0.20
CA PRO A 7 -2.72 -14.71 -0.03
C PRO A 7 -3.46 -14.13 1.17
N TRP A 8 -4.71 -13.74 0.96
CA TRP A 8 -5.60 -13.25 2.01
C TRP A 8 -5.64 -14.18 3.22
N ARG A 9 -5.59 -13.58 4.40
CA ARG A 9 -5.71 -14.27 5.68
C ARG A 9 -6.63 -13.50 6.62
N ARG A 10 -7.51 -14.21 7.29
CA ARG A 10 -8.33 -13.67 8.36
C ARG A 10 -7.53 -13.64 9.66
N MET A 11 -7.47 -12.50 10.32
CA MET A 11 -6.73 -12.31 11.58
C MET A 11 -7.74 -12.31 12.73
N LEU A 12 -7.94 -13.46 13.38
CA LEU A 12 -8.91 -13.66 14.43
C LEU A 12 -8.29 -13.68 15.83
N SER A 13 -6.95 -13.72 15.93
CA SER A 13 -6.23 -13.80 17.19
C SER A 13 -4.86 -13.12 17.12
N TYR A 14 -4.33 -12.75 18.29
CA TYR A 14 -2.96 -12.23 18.40
C TYR A 14 -1.92 -13.22 17.88
N ARG A 15 -2.15 -14.51 18.07
CA ARG A 15 -1.28 -15.57 17.57
C ARG A 15 -1.19 -15.54 16.03
N GLU A 16 -2.31 -15.39 15.34
CA GLU A 16 -2.33 -15.31 13.87
C GLU A 16 -1.61 -14.07 13.35
N VAL A 17 -1.77 -12.92 14.03
CA VAL A 17 -1.03 -11.70 13.69
C VAL A 17 0.48 -11.90 13.86
N ARG A 18 0.90 -12.55 14.96
CA ARG A 18 2.30 -12.85 15.21
C ARG A 18 2.87 -13.81 14.16
N ASP A 19 2.15 -14.86 13.84
CA ASP A 19 2.60 -15.87 12.85
C ASP A 19 2.70 -15.24 11.45
N PHE A 20 1.77 -14.34 11.11
CA PHE A 20 1.82 -13.56 9.88
C PHE A 20 3.06 -12.63 9.86
N SER A 21 3.34 -11.94 10.95
CA SER A 21 4.52 -11.08 11.11
C SER A 21 5.82 -11.85 10.87
N VAL A 22 5.95 -13.06 11.42
CA VAL A 22 7.10 -13.93 11.20
C VAL A 22 7.20 -14.33 9.73
N ARG A 23 6.10 -14.66 9.08
CA ARG A 23 6.07 -15.02 7.66
C ARG A 23 6.52 -13.86 6.77
N VAL A 24 6.03 -12.64 7.03
CA VAL A 24 6.46 -11.44 6.30
C VAL A 24 7.96 -11.20 6.47
N ARG A 25 8.47 -11.30 7.70
CA ARG A 25 9.91 -11.12 8.00
C ARG A 25 10.81 -12.07 7.22
N ASN A 26 10.38 -13.32 7.04
CA ASN A 26 11.15 -14.37 6.38
C ASN A 26 10.87 -14.50 4.88
N MET A 27 10.12 -13.55 4.32
CA MET A 27 9.78 -13.57 2.91
C MET A 27 11.01 -13.28 2.04
N PRO A 28 11.32 -14.12 1.06
CA PRO A 28 12.44 -13.87 0.16
C PRO A 28 12.13 -12.69 -0.77
N ARG A 29 13.14 -11.89 -1.07
CA ARG A 29 13.05 -10.88 -2.12
C ARG A 29 13.01 -11.58 -3.48
N LYS A 30 11.92 -11.38 -4.23
CA LYS A 30 11.70 -12.08 -5.51
C LYS A 30 12.16 -11.30 -6.74
N TRP A 31 12.13 -9.97 -6.68
CA TRP A 31 12.31 -9.14 -7.86
C TRP A 31 13.51 -8.21 -7.70
N GLU A 32 14.34 -8.20 -8.75
CA GLU A 32 15.41 -7.24 -8.94
C GLU A 32 15.08 -6.44 -10.21
N GLY A 33 14.48 -5.28 -10.04
CA GLY A 33 14.08 -4.44 -11.16
C GLY A 33 14.14 -2.97 -10.81
N SER A 34 14.34 -2.13 -11.81
CA SER A 34 14.45 -0.67 -11.67
C SER A 34 13.19 0.10 -12.07
N ASN A 35 12.19 -0.58 -12.62
CA ASN A 35 10.95 0.06 -13.04
C ASN A 35 9.93 0.15 -11.89
N THR A 36 9.32 1.32 -11.77
CA THR A 36 8.25 1.58 -10.80
C THR A 36 6.92 1.73 -11.53
N ALA A 37 6.06 0.73 -11.42
CA ALA A 37 4.76 0.65 -12.08
C ALA A 37 3.62 0.79 -11.06
N VAL A 38 3.44 1.99 -10.52
CA VAL A 38 2.47 2.27 -9.44
C VAL A 38 1.03 2.01 -9.90
N GLY A 39 0.68 2.39 -11.12
CA GLY A 39 -0.66 2.13 -11.65
C GLY A 39 -0.98 0.64 -11.76
N ASP A 40 -0.03 -0.17 -12.24
CA ASP A 40 -0.19 -1.63 -12.31
C ASP A 40 -0.37 -2.24 -10.91
N ALA A 41 0.38 -1.74 -9.92
CA ALA A 41 0.26 -2.19 -8.54
C ALA A 41 -1.12 -1.87 -7.94
N ILE A 42 -1.67 -0.68 -8.20
CA ILE A 42 -3.03 -0.31 -7.79
C ILE A 42 -4.06 -1.24 -8.45
N ALA A 43 -4.00 -1.40 -9.77
CA ALA A 43 -4.93 -2.25 -10.51
C ALA A 43 -4.88 -3.70 -10.03
N PHE A 44 -3.69 -4.25 -9.86
CA PHE A 44 -3.48 -5.61 -9.36
C PHE A 44 -4.05 -5.78 -7.94
N SER A 45 -3.75 -4.85 -7.03
CA SER A 45 -4.22 -4.90 -5.64
C SER A 45 -5.75 -4.76 -5.56
N ALA A 46 -6.34 -3.86 -6.32
CA ALA A 46 -7.78 -3.66 -6.37
C ALA A 46 -8.52 -4.94 -6.84
N ALA A 47 -7.97 -5.64 -7.82
CA ALA A 47 -8.54 -6.89 -8.31
C ALA A 47 -8.57 -8.01 -7.25
N GLN A 48 -7.66 -7.98 -6.24
CA GLN A 48 -7.65 -8.99 -5.18
C GLN A 48 -8.88 -8.93 -4.27
N PHE A 49 -9.55 -7.79 -4.15
CA PHE A 49 -10.75 -7.66 -3.33
C PHE A 49 -11.95 -8.48 -3.84
N GLY A 50 -11.96 -8.90 -5.09
CA GLY A 50 -12.95 -9.84 -5.59
C GLY A 50 -12.97 -11.19 -4.87
N ARG A 51 -11.91 -11.51 -4.14
CA ARG A 51 -11.77 -12.77 -3.37
C ARG A 51 -12.25 -12.64 -1.92
N VAL A 52 -12.57 -11.41 -1.46
CA VAL A 52 -12.95 -11.10 -0.07
C VAL A 52 -14.15 -10.15 -0.06
N SER A 53 -15.24 -10.58 -0.69
CA SER A 53 -16.45 -9.77 -0.90
C SER A 53 -17.19 -9.40 0.40
N ASP A 54 -16.89 -10.07 1.50
CA ASP A 54 -17.47 -9.84 2.84
C ASP A 54 -16.76 -8.73 3.65
N CYS A 55 -15.70 -8.13 3.10
CA CYS A 55 -15.02 -7.00 3.73
C CYS A 55 -15.79 -5.69 3.47
N GLU A 56 -16.24 -5.05 4.56
CA GLU A 56 -16.94 -3.76 4.50
C GLU A 56 -16.00 -2.63 4.11
N ARG A 57 -14.79 -2.58 4.70
CA ARG A 57 -13.77 -1.58 4.40
C ARG A 57 -12.62 -2.23 3.62
N LYS A 58 -12.26 -1.60 2.52
CA LYS A 58 -11.20 -2.06 1.60
C LYS A 58 -10.10 -1.01 1.56
N VAL A 59 -8.90 -1.40 1.95
CA VAL A 59 -7.74 -0.51 2.00
C VAL A 59 -6.57 -1.14 1.25
N ILE A 60 -5.93 -0.35 0.40
CA ILE A 60 -4.65 -0.67 -0.24
C ILE A 60 -3.56 0.17 0.40
N ASP A 61 -2.50 -0.48 0.82
CA ASP A 61 -1.29 0.16 1.31
C ASP A 61 -0.21 0.15 0.25
N MET A 62 0.19 1.33 -0.19
CA MET A 62 1.24 1.51 -1.18
C MET A 62 2.51 2.03 -0.50
N SER A 63 3.63 1.34 -0.69
CA SER A 63 4.94 1.81 -0.23
C SER A 63 5.92 1.83 -1.39
N GLY A 64 6.69 2.90 -1.51
CA GLY A 64 7.70 2.99 -2.55
C GLY A 64 8.63 4.20 -2.40
N ASP A 65 9.77 4.12 -3.09
CA ASP A 65 10.85 5.10 -3.11
C ASP A 65 11.02 5.79 -4.48
N GLY A 66 10.05 5.62 -5.36
CA GLY A 66 10.05 6.21 -6.70
C GLY A 66 8.68 6.67 -7.17
N SER A 67 8.70 7.61 -8.11
CA SER A 67 7.52 7.95 -8.92
C SER A 67 7.30 6.90 -10.01
N SER A 68 6.08 6.82 -10.53
CA SER A 68 5.75 5.88 -11.61
C SER A 68 6.47 6.26 -12.91
N ASN A 69 7.22 5.32 -13.48
CA ASN A 69 7.94 5.50 -14.75
C ASN A 69 7.58 4.44 -15.79
N ALA A 70 6.67 3.51 -15.46
CA ALA A 70 6.23 2.43 -16.33
C ALA A 70 4.79 2.00 -16.01
N GLY A 71 4.18 1.26 -16.93
CA GLY A 71 2.87 0.65 -16.74
C GLY A 71 1.70 1.61 -16.86
N LEU A 72 0.59 1.27 -16.21
CA LEU A 72 -0.65 2.02 -16.21
C LEU A 72 -0.51 3.36 -15.50
N ASN A 73 -1.35 4.32 -15.87
CA ASN A 73 -1.37 5.63 -15.24
C ASN A 73 -1.93 5.56 -13.81
N ALA A 74 -1.10 5.90 -12.81
CA ALA A 74 -1.46 5.82 -11.40
C ALA A 74 -2.73 6.61 -11.05
N ALA A 75 -2.90 7.84 -11.57
CA ALA A 75 -4.06 8.66 -11.29
C ALA A 75 -5.36 8.07 -11.87
N VAL A 76 -5.27 7.37 -12.99
CA VAL A 76 -6.42 6.69 -13.61
C VAL A 76 -6.82 5.49 -12.74
N GLU A 77 -5.85 4.65 -12.36
CA GLU A 77 -6.14 3.46 -11.56
C GLU A 77 -6.59 3.82 -10.14
N ARG A 78 -6.04 4.89 -9.54
CA ARG A 78 -6.54 5.45 -8.28
C ARG A 78 -8.02 5.83 -8.37
N ARG A 79 -8.44 6.56 -9.42
CA ARG A 79 -9.86 6.94 -9.58
C ARG A 79 -10.78 5.73 -9.73
N LYS A 80 -10.34 4.68 -10.43
CA LYS A 80 -11.09 3.43 -10.53
C LYS A 80 -11.24 2.74 -9.18
N ALA A 81 -10.17 2.67 -8.39
CA ALA A 81 -10.19 2.11 -7.05
C ALA A 81 -11.13 2.90 -6.13
N GLU A 82 -11.03 4.23 -6.14
CA GLU A 82 -11.90 5.13 -5.36
C GLU A 82 -13.38 4.96 -5.74
N ALA A 83 -13.70 4.88 -7.02
CA ALA A 83 -15.06 4.62 -7.51
C ALA A 83 -15.59 3.23 -7.08
N ALA A 84 -14.70 2.27 -6.83
CA ALA A 84 -15.04 0.95 -6.29
C ALA A 84 -15.10 0.90 -4.75
N GLY A 85 -15.01 2.05 -4.07
CA GLY A 85 -15.04 2.14 -2.61
C GLY A 85 -13.77 1.65 -1.92
N ILE A 86 -12.64 1.70 -2.61
CA ILE A 86 -11.33 1.29 -2.08
C ILE A 86 -10.55 2.53 -1.65
N GLU A 87 -10.12 2.57 -0.39
CA GLU A 87 -9.21 3.57 0.14
C GLU A 87 -7.76 3.19 -0.22
N ILE A 88 -6.96 4.16 -0.65
CA ILE A 88 -5.52 3.97 -0.88
C ILE A 88 -4.76 4.91 0.04
N ASN A 89 -3.92 4.34 0.90
CA ASN A 89 -2.96 5.04 1.74
C ASN A 89 -1.54 4.75 1.27
N GLY A 90 -0.57 5.59 1.65
CA GLY A 90 0.79 5.42 1.19
C GLY A 90 1.87 5.69 2.23
N ILE A 91 3.02 5.05 2.01
CA ILE A 91 4.29 5.43 2.61
C ILE A 91 5.23 5.82 1.47
N ALA A 92 5.56 7.10 1.40
CA ALA A 92 6.55 7.62 0.47
C ALA A 92 7.93 7.60 1.11
N ILE A 93 8.86 6.86 0.53
CA ILE A 93 10.24 6.81 1.01
C ILE A 93 11.02 7.91 0.28
N ASP A 94 11.19 9.04 0.97
CA ASP A 94 11.91 10.22 0.50
C ASP A 94 13.18 10.40 1.33
N ILE A 95 14.31 10.05 0.78
CA ILE A 95 15.60 10.20 1.46
C ILE A 95 15.98 11.69 1.56
N ILE A 96 15.80 12.42 0.47
CA ILE A 96 16.07 13.86 0.38
C ILE A 96 14.89 14.53 -0.33
N GLY A 97 14.34 15.58 0.31
CA GLY A 97 13.26 16.36 -0.29
C GLY A 97 11.87 15.81 0.00
N ALA A 98 10.94 15.99 -0.94
CA ALA A 98 9.54 15.62 -0.81
C ALA A 98 8.90 15.21 -2.15
N SER A 99 9.69 14.84 -3.16
CA SER A 99 9.20 14.55 -4.50
C SER A 99 8.32 13.30 -4.56
N ILE A 100 8.68 12.25 -3.82
CA ILE A 100 7.92 11.01 -3.77
C ILE A 100 6.65 11.22 -2.95
N THR A 101 6.74 11.92 -1.81
CA THR A 101 5.58 12.30 -1.00
C THR A 101 4.58 13.12 -1.82
N ALA A 102 5.05 14.10 -2.59
CA ALA A 102 4.21 14.91 -3.45
C ALA A 102 3.54 14.08 -4.56
N PHE A 103 4.29 13.15 -5.17
CA PHE A 103 3.74 12.22 -6.17
C PHE A 103 2.63 11.34 -5.56
N TYR A 104 2.86 10.76 -4.39
CA TYR A 104 1.87 9.93 -3.69
C TYR A 104 0.62 10.74 -3.32
N SER A 105 0.80 11.93 -2.75
CA SER A 105 -0.30 12.82 -2.38
C SER A 105 -1.16 13.22 -3.58
N ARG A 106 -0.54 13.43 -4.72
CA ARG A 106 -1.24 13.92 -5.91
C ARG A 106 -1.85 12.82 -6.77
N PHE A 107 -1.19 11.66 -6.90
CA PHE A 107 -1.54 10.67 -7.90
C PHE A 107 -1.88 9.28 -7.37
N VAL A 108 -1.54 8.97 -6.13
CA VAL A 108 -1.65 7.60 -5.59
C VAL A 108 -2.76 7.46 -4.57
N ILE A 109 -2.79 8.29 -3.52
CA ILE A 109 -3.79 8.18 -2.45
C ILE A 109 -5.18 8.63 -2.92
N THR A 110 -6.22 8.02 -2.36
CA THR A 110 -7.61 8.43 -2.55
C THR A 110 -7.93 9.71 -1.75
N SER A 111 -9.08 10.33 -1.99
CA SER A 111 -9.49 11.58 -1.33
C SER A 111 -9.61 11.45 0.19
N ASP A 112 -9.97 10.27 0.69
CA ASP A 112 -10.05 9.93 2.11
C ASP A 112 -8.78 9.25 2.65
N GLY A 113 -7.81 9.00 1.78
CA GLY A 113 -6.52 8.42 2.10
C GLY A 113 -5.52 9.43 2.65
N PHE A 114 -4.36 8.94 3.03
CA PHE A 114 -3.25 9.75 3.53
C PHE A 114 -1.90 9.15 3.14
N VAL A 115 -0.85 9.97 3.18
CA VAL A 115 0.53 9.55 2.97
C VAL A 115 1.37 9.86 4.22
N VAL A 116 2.23 8.91 4.58
CA VAL A 116 3.29 9.09 5.59
C VAL A 116 4.62 9.15 4.87
N THR A 117 5.45 10.12 5.20
CA THR A 117 6.81 10.22 4.66
C THR A 117 7.78 9.45 5.54
N SER A 118 8.52 8.53 4.92
CA SER A 118 9.67 7.84 5.53
C SER A 118 10.97 8.47 5.03
N ARG A 119 11.83 8.90 5.96
CA ARG A 119 13.13 9.50 5.63
C ARG A 119 14.21 8.43 5.40
N GLY A 120 13.95 7.56 4.43
CA GLY A 120 14.79 6.42 4.09
C GLY A 120 14.32 5.11 4.72
N PHE A 121 15.02 4.03 4.39
CA PHE A 121 14.65 2.68 4.86
C PHE A 121 14.84 2.47 6.36
N SER A 122 15.78 3.18 6.99
CA SER A 122 15.97 3.13 8.44
C SER A 122 14.82 3.73 9.24
N ASP A 123 14.06 4.67 8.65
CA ASP A 123 12.88 5.30 9.22
C ASP A 123 11.57 4.54 8.93
N TYR A 124 11.62 3.54 8.05
CA TYR A 124 10.45 2.80 7.61
C TYR A 124 9.68 2.10 8.77
N PRO A 125 10.34 1.51 9.78
CA PRO A 125 9.63 0.90 10.92
C PRO A 125 8.76 1.91 11.70
N ARG A 126 9.21 3.15 11.87
CA ARG A 126 8.41 4.22 12.46
C ARG A 126 7.22 4.56 11.58
N SER A 127 7.48 4.74 10.29
CA SER A 127 6.47 5.17 9.30
C SER A 127 5.36 4.14 9.13
N ILE A 128 5.69 2.84 9.05
CA ILE A 128 4.69 1.79 8.95
C ILE A 128 3.85 1.68 10.22
N ARG A 129 4.47 1.85 11.40
CA ARG A 129 3.74 1.86 12.67
C ARG A 129 2.76 3.02 12.75
N GLU A 130 3.20 4.24 12.44
CA GLU A 130 2.34 5.43 12.40
C GLU A 130 1.15 5.24 11.47
N LYS A 131 1.41 4.73 10.26
CA LYS A 131 0.40 4.48 9.26
C LYS A 131 -0.63 3.46 9.73
N LEU A 132 -0.20 2.31 10.23
CA LEU A 132 -1.10 1.25 10.71
C LEU A 132 -1.95 1.71 11.89
N LEU A 133 -1.37 2.43 12.85
CA LEU A 133 -2.13 2.99 13.97
C LEU A 133 -3.21 3.96 13.49
N ARG A 134 -2.88 4.81 12.53
CA ARG A 134 -3.81 5.77 11.95
C ARG A 134 -4.98 5.09 11.22
N GLU A 135 -4.72 4.01 10.51
CA GLU A 135 -5.75 3.21 9.83
C GLU A 135 -6.67 2.48 10.79
N LEU A 136 -6.10 1.88 11.84
CA LEU A 136 -6.87 1.11 12.83
C LEU A 136 -7.74 1.99 13.73
N ILE A 137 -7.34 3.25 13.97
CA ILE A 137 -8.06 4.20 14.81
C ILE A 137 -9.10 5.00 14.01
N LYS A 138 -8.97 5.06 12.67
CA LYS A 138 -9.91 5.80 11.83
C LYS A 138 -11.33 5.26 12.05
N PRO A 139 -12.29 6.11 12.52
CA PRO A 139 -13.66 5.67 12.68
C PRO A 139 -14.19 5.12 11.35
N GLY A 140 -14.89 4.02 11.39
CA GLY A 140 -15.62 3.55 10.21
C GLY A 140 -16.57 4.63 9.74
N SER A 141 -16.44 5.00 8.48
CA SER A 141 -17.38 5.90 7.81
C SER A 141 -18.70 5.17 7.57
#